data_e9c912d9a0c5a85d31e0ec4cb066c2e5
#
_entry.id   e9c912d9a0c5a85d31e0ec4cb066c2e5
#
_cell.length_a   1.000
_cell.length_b   1.000
_cell.length_c   1.000
_cell.angle_alpha   90.00
_cell.angle_beta   90.00
_cell.angle_gamma   90.00
#
_symmetry.space_group_name_H-M   'P 1'
#
loop_
_entity.id
_entity.type
_entity.pdbx_description
1 polymer ?
#
loop_
_entity_poly.entity_id
_entity_poly.type
_entity_poly.pdbx_seq_one_letter_code
_entity_poly.pdbx_strand_id
1 'polypeptide(L)'
;GALFDVLEMCPQATLVVNWFLDERQALEQRLPLERTRWLEPGDTLDIGDRTLHLVLPPIFDGPTTRGVYDDRTGAMWIVDSFAALVTADGFDVRDVPAELYDETFEQFNSLISPWHQWLDPVRYGRHVDSVARLAPSVVASAHGPVHTGESIAAAFDRVRRMAGTPRLLGPGQDLLDELIAGVLAQTPEPTPA
;
A
#
# COMPACT_ATOMS: atom_id res chain seq x y z
N GLY A 1 -0.02 -13.47 -11.53
CA GLY A 1 -0.19 -13.91 -10.14
C GLY A 1 -1.28 -14.96 -9.97
N ALA A 2 -1.52 -15.41 -8.76
CA ALA A 2 -2.41 -16.54 -8.43
C ALA A 2 -3.91 -16.27 -8.56
N LEU A 3 -4.34 -15.16 -9.17
CA LEU A 3 -5.75 -14.79 -9.26
C LEU A 3 -6.62 -15.89 -9.90
N PHE A 4 -6.19 -16.40 -11.03
CA PHE A 4 -6.96 -17.41 -11.76
C PHE A 4 -6.96 -18.76 -11.03
N ASP A 5 -5.85 -19.12 -10.38
CA ASP A 5 -5.78 -20.34 -9.54
C ASP A 5 -6.78 -20.25 -8.38
N VAL A 6 -6.86 -19.08 -7.73
CA VAL A 6 -7.84 -18.84 -6.65
C VAL A 6 -9.27 -18.90 -7.17
N LEU A 7 -9.55 -18.32 -8.34
CA LEU A 7 -10.88 -18.38 -8.94
C LEU A 7 -11.30 -19.81 -9.34
N GLU A 8 -10.35 -20.65 -9.74
CA GLU A 8 -10.57 -22.07 -10.00
C GLU A 8 -10.83 -22.84 -8.70
N MET A 9 -10.01 -22.62 -7.68
CA MET A 9 -10.18 -23.27 -6.36
C MET A 9 -11.46 -22.85 -5.66
N CYS A 10 -11.94 -21.62 -5.91
CA CYS A 10 -13.12 -21.05 -5.28
C CYS A 10 -14.18 -20.67 -6.32
N PRO A 11 -14.91 -21.64 -6.92
CA PRO A 11 -15.83 -21.39 -8.04
C PRO A 11 -17.04 -20.52 -7.66
N GLN A 12 -17.35 -20.39 -6.36
CA GLN A 12 -18.43 -19.54 -5.85
C GLN A 12 -17.97 -18.14 -5.44
N ALA A 13 -16.65 -17.85 -5.50
CA ALA A 13 -16.14 -16.55 -5.12
C ALA A 13 -16.54 -15.47 -6.11
N THR A 14 -16.93 -14.30 -5.60
CA THR A 14 -17.10 -13.08 -6.37
C THR A 14 -15.81 -12.31 -6.42
N LEU A 15 -15.36 -11.96 -7.61
CA LEU A 15 -14.21 -11.10 -7.82
C LEU A 15 -14.64 -9.63 -7.75
N VAL A 16 -14.01 -8.88 -6.87
CA VAL A 16 -14.24 -7.43 -6.75
C VAL A 16 -13.04 -6.70 -7.32
N VAL A 17 -13.26 -5.90 -8.33
CA VAL A 17 -12.23 -5.09 -9.01
C VAL A 17 -12.82 -3.72 -9.34
N ASN A 18 -12.02 -2.80 -9.87
CA ASN A 18 -12.55 -1.63 -10.56
C ASN A 18 -12.57 -1.85 -12.08
N TRP A 19 -13.35 -1.04 -12.78
CA TRP A 19 -13.46 -1.09 -14.24
C TRP A 19 -12.07 -1.06 -14.92
N PHE A 20 -11.19 -0.16 -14.51
CA PHE A 20 -9.90 0.01 -15.16
C PHE A 20 -8.98 -1.21 -14.99
N LEU A 21 -9.04 -1.89 -13.85
CA LEU A 21 -8.29 -3.13 -13.64
C LEU A 21 -8.85 -4.27 -14.53
N ASP A 22 -10.17 -4.38 -14.66
CA ASP A 22 -10.82 -5.39 -15.51
C ASP A 22 -10.41 -5.20 -16.97
N GLU A 23 -10.54 -3.98 -17.52
CA GLU A 23 -10.16 -3.67 -18.89
C GLU A 23 -8.65 -3.92 -19.16
N ARG A 24 -7.81 -3.55 -18.20
CA ARG A 24 -6.37 -3.81 -18.30
C ARG A 24 -6.06 -5.31 -18.28
N GLN A 25 -6.70 -6.06 -17.38
CA GLN A 25 -6.50 -7.50 -17.27
C GLN A 25 -7.00 -8.24 -18.51
N ALA A 26 -8.08 -7.75 -19.14
CA ALA A 26 -8.64 -8.32 -20.35
C ALA A 26 -7.67 -8.32 -21.56
N LEU A 27 -6.63 -7.49 -21.52
CA LEU A 27 -5.55 -7.51 -22.55
C LEU A 27 -4.69 -8.78 -22.46
N GLU A 28 -4.58 -9.37 -21.29
CA GLU A 28 -3.82 -10.60 -21.05
C GLU A 28 -4.76 -11.81 -20.98
N GLN A 29 -5.72 -11.76 -20.08
CA GLN A 29 -6.70 -12.81 -19.88
C GLN A 29 -8.00 -12.22 -19.31
N ARG A 30 -9.16 -12.53 -19.93
CA ARG A 30 -10.46 -12.06 -19.46
C ARG A 30 -10.79 -12.60 -18.08
N LEU A 31 -11.30 -11.70 -17.24
CA LEU A 31 -11.94 -12.09 -15.99
C LEU A 31 -13.32 -12.74 -16.25
N PRO A 32 -13.80 -13.62 -15.35
CA PRO A 32 -15.13 -14.22 -15.44
C PRO A 32 -16.19 -13.18 -15.09
N LEU A 33 -16.72 -12.47 -16.11
CA LEU A 33 -17.63 -11.33 -15.92
C LEU A 33 -18.87 -11.67 -15.09
N GLU A 34 -19.38 -12.89 -15.21
CA GLU A 34 -20.54 -13.39 -14.46
C GLU A 34 -20.29 -13.48 -12.94
N ARG A 35 -19.02 -13.49 -12.53
CA ARG A 35 -18.59 -13.47 -11.12
C ARG A 35 -17.85 -12.21 -10.72
N THR A 36 -17.79 -11.22 -11.60
CA THR A 36 -17.06 -9.97 -11.36
C THR A 36 -18.02 -8.86 -10.93
N ARG A 37 -17.59 -8.05 -9.98
CA ARG A 37 -18.24 -6.80 -9.59
C ARG A 37 -17.25 -5.66 -9.66
N TRP A 38 -17.67 -4.57 -10.30
CA TRP A 38 -16.92 -3.32 -10.30
C TRP A 38 -17.37 -2.46 -9.15
N LEU A 39 -16.46 -2.19 -8.23
CA LEU A 39 -16.69 -1.31 -7.09
C LEU A 39 -15.63 -0.21 -7.05
N GLU A 40 -16.07 0.99 -6.69
CA GLU A 40 -15.24 2.18 -6.58
C GLU A 40 -15.15 2.66 -5.13
N PRO A 41 -14.22 3.58 -4.80
CA PRO A 41 -14.17 4.18 -3.47
C PRO A 41 -15.48 4.84 -3.10
N GLY A 42 -16.00 4.49 -1.93
CA GLY A 42 -17.33 4.89 -1.46
C GLY A 42 -18.41 3.84 -1.64
N ASP A 43 -18.19 2.83 -2.50
CA ASP A 43 -19.07 1.67 -2.60
C ASP A 43 -18.89 0.74 -1.42
N THR A 44 -19.89 -0.11 -1.23
CA THR A 44 -19.91 -1.12 -0.16
C THR A 44 -20.18 -2.51 -0.70
N LEU A 45 -19.67 -3.49 0.01
CA LEU A 45 -19.92 -4.91 -0.24
C LEU A 45 -20.48 -5.56 1.02
N ASP A 46 -21.73 -6.00 0.96
CA ASP A 46 -22.33 -6.85 1.99
C ASP A 46 -21.81 -8.28 1.81
N ILE A 47 -21.19 -8.83 2.87
CA ILE A 47 -20.70 -10.21 2.90
C ILE A 47 -21.47 -11.07 3.91
N GLY A 48 -22.66 -10.64 4.31
CA GLY A 48 -23.64 -11.36 5.11
C GLY A 48 -23.63 -10.95 6.60
N ASP A 49 -22.50 -11.04 7.26
CA ASP A 49 -22.39 -10.70 8.69
C ASP A 49 -21.79 -9.31 8.94
N ARG A 50 -21.33 -8.63 7.89
CA ARG A 50 -20.72 -7.29 7.93
C ARG A 50 -20.72 -6.63 6.56
N THR A 51 -20.43 -5.33 6.56
CA THR A 51 -20.25 -4.54 5.35
C THR A 51 -18.79 -4.15 5.20
N LEU A 52 -18.24 -4.40 4.02
CA LEU A 52 -16.92 -3.90 3.62
C LEU A 52 -17.10 -2.60 2.84
N HIS A 53 -16.35 -1.56 3.21
CA HIS A 53 -16.35 -0.27 2.53
C HIS A 53 -15.08 -0.14 1.68
N LEU A 54 -15.24 0.17 0.39
CA LEU A 54 -14.12 0.42 -0.51
C LEU A 54 -13.59 1.83 -0.27
N VAL A 55 -12.28 1.92 -0.06
CA VAL A 55 -11.60 3.17 0.31
C VAL A 55 -10.53 3.49 -0.71
N LEU A 56 -10.44 4.76 -1.13
CA LEU A 56 -9.24 5.24 -1.79
C LEU A 56 -8.19 5.52 -0.71
N PRO A 57 -7.07 4.79 -0.68
CA PRO A 57 -6.02 5.06 0.30
C PRO A 57 -5.47 6.49 0.19
N PRO A 58 -4.97 7.11 1.28
CA PRO A 58 -4.36 8.43 1.22
C PRO A 58 -3.15 8.49 0.28
N ILE A 59 -2.34 7.44 0.28
CA ILE A 59 -1.19 7.27 -0.60
C ILE A 59 -1.34 5.94 -1.35
N PHE A 60 -1.05 5.94 -2.65
CA PHE A 60 -1.18 4.77 -3.51
C PHE A 60 -0.29 4.91 -4.75
N ASP A 61 0.12 3.81 -5.33
CA ASP A 61 1.00 3.75 -6.51
C ASP A 61 0.26 3.91 -7.84
N GLY A 62 -0.99 3.46 -7.92
CA GLY A 62 -1.70 3.40 -9.17
C GLY A 62 -3.23 3.57 -9.09
N PRO A 63 -3.89 3.79 -10.23
CA PRO A 63 -5.32 4.08 -10.29
C PRO A 63 -6.20 2.89 -9.90
N THR A 64 -5.64 1.69 -9.83
CA THR A 64 -6.37 0.46 -9.48
C THR A 64 -6.33 0.14 -7.98
N THR A 65 -5.53 0.87 -7.21
CA THR A 65 -5.34 0.64 -5.77
C THR A 65 -6.63 0.94 -5.00
N ARG A 66 -7.06 -0.01 -4.17
CA ARG A 66 -8.22 0.11 -3.29
C ARG A 66 -7.90 -0.44 -1.91
N GLY A 67 -8.24 0.32 -0.88
CA GLY A 67 -8.30 -0.16 0.49
C GLY A 67 -9.67 -0.71 0.82
N VAL A 68 -9.77 -1.39 1.96
CA VAL A 68 -11.01 -1.96 2.48
C VAL A 68 -11.12 -1.66 3.97
N TYR A 69 -12.29 -1.20 4.39
CA TYR A 69 -12.64 -1.02 5.79
C TYR A 69 -13.78 -1.98 6.17
N ASP A 70 -13.58 -2.77 7.20
CA ASP A 70 -14.58 -3.66 7.80
C ASP A 70 -15.29 -2.92 8.96
N ASP A 71 -16.54 -2.57 8.79
CA ASP A 71 -17.32 -1.80 9.75
C ASP A 71 -17.63 -2.56 11.07
N ARG A 72 -17.59 -3.89 11.03
CA ARG A 72 -17.86 -4.73 12.20
C ARG A 72 -16.65 -4.82 13.14
N THR A 73 -15.45 -4.94 12.58
CA THR A 73 -14.22 -5.12 13.37
C THR A 73 -13.45 -3.83 13.56
N GLY A 74 -13.75 -2.80 12.77
CA GLY A 74 -12.97 -1.58 12.68
C GLY A 74 -11.60 -1.77 12.03
N ALA A 75 -11.37 -2.91 11.36
CA ALA A 75 -10.13 -3.18 10.66
C ALA A 75 -10.12 -2.48 9.30
N MET A 76 -9.01 -1.81 8.99
CA MET A 76 -8.78 -1.15 7.71
C MET A 76 -7.53 -1.72 7.05
N TRP A 77 -7.66 -2.26 5.86
CA TRP A 77 -6.57 -2.58 4.95
C TRP A 77 -6.34 -1.40 4.02
N ILE A 78 -5.13 -0.82 4.06
CA ILE A 78 -4.87 0.45 3.36
C ILE A 78 -3.76 0.34 2.31
N VAL A 79 -3.49 -0.87 1.87
CA VAL A 79 -2.51 -1.23 0.83
C VAL A 79 -1.12 -0.65 1.16
N ASP A 80 -0.59 0.25 0.34
CA ASP A 80 0.76 0.81 0.52
C ASP A 80 0.81 2.04 1.43
N SER A 81 -0.34 2.62 1.80
CA SER A 81 -0.35 3.71 2.76
C SER A 81 0.23 3.28 4.10
N PHE A 82 1.00 4.17 4.71
CA PHE A 82 1.70 3.94 5.99
C PHE A 82 2.80 2.88 5.91
N ALA A 83 3.27 2.57 4.70
CA ALA A 83 4.38 1.68 4.50
C ALA A 83 5.65 2.19 5.19
N ALA A 84 6.39 1.29 5.78
CA ALA A 84 7.69 1.53 6.42
C ALA A 84 8.45 0.21 6.52
N LEU A 85 9.75 0.26 6.64
CA LEU A 85 10.56 -0.94 6.79
C LEU A 85 10.31 -1.61 8.15
N VAL A 86 9.98 -2.90 8.13
CA VAL A 86 9.87 -3.74 9.32
C VAL A 86 11.08 -4.68 9.36
N THR A 87 11.92 -4.53 10.38
CA THR A 87 13.19 -5.29 10.51
C THR A 87 13.13 -6.37 11.59
N ALA A 88 12.04 -6.46 12.33
CA ALA A 88 11.86 -7.40 13.44
C ALA A 88 10.71 -8.37 13.15
N ASP A 89 10.65 -9.46 13.92
CA ASP A 89 9.56 -10.44 13.85
C ASP A 89 8.21 -9.90 14.36
N GLY A 90 8.16 -8.65 14.82
CA GLY A 90 6.96 -7.97 15.27
C GLY A 90 6.21 -7.28 14.11
N PHE A 91 4.87 -7.34 14.18
CA PHE A 91 4.02 -6.70 13.17
C PHE A 91 3.43 -5.36 13.64
N ASP A 92 3.53 -5.03 14.92
CA ASP A 92 2.99 -3.78 15.49
C ASP A 92 4.00 -2.65 15.36
N VAL A 93 3.53 -1.43 15.05
CA VAL A 93 4.41 -0.27 14.93
C VAL A 93 5.20 0.04 16.20
N ARG A 94 4.71 -0.37 17.36
CA ARG A 94 5.39 -0.21 18.66
C ARG A 94 6.63 -1.09 18.79
N ASP A 95 6.75 -2.15 17.99
CA ASP A 95 7.90 -3.04 17.94
C ASP A 95 8.99 -2.53 17.00
N VAL A 96 8.69 -1.52 16.17
CA VAL A 96 9.65 -0.92 15.24
C VAL A 96 10.37 0.25 15.94
N PRO A 97 11.71 0.32 15.90
CA PRO A 97 12.43 1.47 16.42
C PRO A 97 11.92 2.78 15.79
N ALA A 98 11.59 3.79 16.60
CA ALA A 98 10.93 5.00 16.16
C ALA A 98 11.72 5.73 15.06
N GLU A 99 13.05 5.80 15.20
CA GLU A 99 13.94 6.44 14.23
C GLU A 99 13.89 5.73 12.87
N LEU A 100 13.92 4.39 12.88
CA LEU A 100 13.82 3.59 11.67
C LEU A 100 12.45 3.76 11.00
N TYR A 101 11.38 3.75 11.81
CA TYR A 101 10.03 3.96 11.30
C TYR A 101 9.90 5.34 10.65
N ASP A 102 10.40 6.39 11.30
CA ASP A 102 10.32 7.76 10.82
C ASP A 102 11.04 7.94 9.48
N GLU A 103 12.27 7.45 9.39
CA GLU A 103 13.09 7.51 8.19
C GLU A 103 12.47 6.72 7.03
N THR A 104 12.13 5.46 7.28
CA THR A 104 11.65 4.56 6.22
C THR A 104 10.22 4.85 5.80
N PHE A 105 9.39 5.43 6.69
CA PHE A 105 8.05 5.88 6.36
C PHE A 105 8.09 6.97 5.27
N GLU A 106 8.90 8.01 5.46
CA GLU A 106 9.03 9.09 4.50
C GLU A 106 9.58 8.58 3.16
N GLN A 107 10.64 7.79 3.21
CA GLN A 107 11.24 7.21 2.02
C GLN A 107 10.25 6.38 1.23
N PHE A 108 9.60 5.42 1.86
CA PHE A 108 8.73 4.47 1.19
C PHE A 108 7.52 5.18 0.56
N ASN A 109 6.80 5.96 1.35
CA ASN A 109 5.60 6.64 0.85
C ASN A 109 5.92 7.70 -0.22
N SER A 110 7.08 8.36 -0.15
CA SER A 110 7.53 9.29 -1.17
C SER A 110 7.92 8.59 -2.48
N LEU A 111 8.56 7.42 -2.41
CA LEU A 111 9.01 6.69 -3.60
C LEU A 111 7.84 6.03 -4.34
N ILE A 112 6.89 5.43 -3.61
CA ILE A 112 5.72 4.78 -4.24
C ILE A 112 4.69 5.77 -4.78
N SER A 113 4.64 6.98 -4.23
CA SER A 113 3.65 8.00 -4.60
C SER A 113 4.30 9.37 -4.86
N PRO A 114 5.20 9.47 -5.84
CA PRO A 114 5.97 10.71 -6.08
C PRO A 114 5.10 11.89 -6.50
N TRP A 115 3.83 11.65 -6.83
CA TRP A 115 2.83 12.66 -7.15
C TRP A 115 2.42 13.51 -5.93
N HIS A 116 2.75 13.11 -4.68
CA HIS A 116 2.44 13.88 -3.47
C HIS A 116 3.01 15.31 -3.52
N GLN A 117 4.13 15.52 -4.23
CA GLN A 117 4.77 16.82 -4.38
C GLN A 117 3.90 17.86 -5.12
N TRP A 118 2.92 17.41 -5.92
CA TRP A 118 2.04 18.30 -6.70
C TRP A 118 0.64 18.44 -6.10
N LEU A 119 0.41 17.88 -4.92
CA LEU A 119 -0.90 17.97 -4.28
C LEU A 119 -1.12 19.34 -3.64
N ASP A 120 -2.35 19.83 -3.78
CA ASP A 120 -2.86 20.91 -2.95
C ASP A 120 -3.08 20.40 -1.52
N PRO A 121 -2.40 20.95 -0.49
CA PRO A 121 -2.48 20.43 0.87
C PRO A 121 -3.90 20.48 1.47
N VAL A 122 -4.70 21.49 1.10
CA VAL A 122 -6.06 21.63 1.65
C VAL A 122 -6.99 20.57 1.05
N ARG A 123 -6.91 20.36 -0.25
CA ARG A 123 -7.72 19.37 -0.95
C ARG A 123 -7.33 17.95 -0.52
N TYR A 124 -6.04 17.69 -0.45
CA TYR A 124 -5.52 16.40 0.00
C TYR A 124 -5.85 16.14 1.47
N GLY A 125 -5.68 17.14 2.35
CA GLY A 125 -6.06 17.01 3.76
C GLY A 125 -7.52 16.60 3.95
N ARG A 126 -8.44 17.17 3.17
CA ARG A 126 -9.86 16.76 3.20
C ARG A 126 -10.05 15.29 2.80
N HIS A 127 -9.27 14.79 1.84
CA HIS A 127 -9.30 13.38 1.47
C HIS A 127 -8.79 12.50 2.62
N VAL A 128 -7.62 12.82 3.19
CA VAL A 128 -7.08 12.11 4.36
C VAL A 128 -8.09 12.08 5.52
N ASP A 129 -8.72 13.23 5.80
CA ASP A 129 -9.77 13.34 6.83
C ASP A 129 -10.99 12.47 6.53
N SER A 130 -11.35 12.31 5.26
CA SER A 130 -12.48 11.46 4.89
C SER A 130 -12.24 10.00 5.19
N VAL A 131 -11.00 9.53 5.01
CA VAL A 131 -10.59 8.17 5.36
C VAL A 131 -10.48 8.01 6.88
N ALA A 132 -9.85 8.97 7.56
CA ALA A 132 -9.69 8.94 9.02
C ALA A 132 -11.03 8.94 9.77
N ARG A 133 -12.08 9.58 9.22
CA ARG A 133 -13.43 9.59 9.81
C ARG A 133 -14.13 8.23 9.87
N LEU A 134 -13.65 7.22 9.15
CA LEU A 134 -14.11 5.84 9.33
C LEU A 134 -13.73 5.29 10.72
N ALA A 135 -12.86 6.01 11.45
CA ALA A 135 -12.42 5.71 12.80
C ALA A 135 -11.94 4.25 12.99
N PRO A 136 -11.00 3.77 12.17
CA PRO A 136 -10.53 2.41 12.31
C PRO A 136 -9.87 2.18 13.67
N SER A 137 -10.06 0.98 14.23
CA SER A 137 -9.38 0.54 15.45
C SER A 137 -8.06 -0.18 15.18
N VAL A 138 -7.90 -0.69 13.94
CA VAL A 138 -6.69 -1.33 13.43
C VAL A 138 -6.50 -0.91 11.99
N VAL A 139 -5.27 -0.55 11.64
CA VAL A 139 -4.88 -0.27 10.25
C VAL A 139 -3.70 -1.14 9.87
N ALA A 140 -3.84 -1.89 8.78
CA ALA A 140 -2.81 -2.75 8.23
C ALA A 140 -2.36 -2.26 6.85
N SER A 141 -1.05 -2.19 6.64
CA SER A 141 -0.41 -1.88 5.36
C SER A 141 0.18 -3.14 4.73
N ALA A 142 0.31 -3.15 3.40
CA ALA A 142 0.96 -4.24 2.68
C ALA A 142 2.47 -4.30 2.94
N HIS A 143 3.09 -3.16 3.19
CA HIS A 143 4.54 -2.99 3.29
C HIS A 143 4.96 -2.28 4.59
N GLY A 144 4.26 -2.54 5.69
CA GLY A 144 4.55 -1.83 6.92
C GLY A 144 3.95 -2.50 8.16
N PRO A 145 4.19 -1.92 9.32
CA PRO A 145 3.64 -2.41 10.57
C PRO A 145 2.13 -2.17 10.67
N VAL A 146 1.49 -2.92 11.54
CA VAL A 146 0.09 -2.69 11.94
C VAL A 146 0.03 -1.53 12.93
N HIS A 147 -0.95 -0.64 12.73
CA HIS A 147 -1.22 0.49 13.61
C HIS A 147 -2.46 0.24 14.45
N THR A 148 -2.36 0.57 15.74
CA THR A 148 -3.46 0.52 16.71
C THR A 148 -3.42 1.75 17.63
N GLY A 149 -4.56 2.14 18.18
CA GLY A 149 -4.64 3.26 19.13
C GLY A 149 -4.10 4.58 18.57
N GLU A 150 -3.26 5.25 19.34
CA GLU A 150 -2.73 6.59 18.98
C GLU A 150 -1.84 6.59 17.74
N SER A 151 -1.21 5.47 17.40
CA SER A 151 -0.35 5.38 16.23
C SER A 151 -1.11 5.55 14.91
N ILE A 152 -2.41 5.25 14.89
CA ILE A 152 -3.28 5.46 13.72
C ILE A 152 -3.36 6.95 13.38
N ALA A 153 -3.69 7.79 14.37
CA ALA A 153 -3.79 9.23 14.18
C ALA A 153 -2.44 9.82 13.72
N ALA A 154 -1.34 9.36 14.32
CA ALA A 154 0.00 9.79 13.95
C ALA A 154 0.36 9.44 12.49
N ALA A 155 -0.02 8.24 12.01
CA ALA A 155 0.20 7.82 10.63
C ALA A 155 -0.61 8.67 9.62
N PHE A 156 -1.89 8.94 9.91
CA PHE A 156 -2.70 9.85 9.10
C PHE A 156 -2.11 11.27 9.05
N ASP A 157 -1.60 11.77 10.16
CA ASP A 157 -0.96 13.09 10.22
C ASP A 157 0.34 13.14 9.43
N ARG A 158 1.11 12.04 9.37
CA ARG A 158 2.33 11.95 8.56
C ARG A 158 2.01 12.06 7.08
N VAL A 159 1.11 11.25 6.55
CA VAL A 159 0.75 11.32 5.13
C VAL A 159 0.13 12.66 4.76
N ARG A 160 -0.65 13.28 5.66
CA ARG A 160 -1.20 14.63 5.43
C ARG A 160 -0.09 15.66 5.21
N ARG A 161 1.01 15.58 5.96
CA ARG A 161 2.14 16.50 5.85
C ARG A 161 2.98 16.33 4.58
N MET A 162 2.85 15.21 3.88
CA MET A 162 3.59 14.97 2.63
C MET A 162 3.09 15.82 1.47
N ALA A 163 1.84 16.31 1.50
CA ALA A 163 1.28 17.10 0.41
C ALA A 163 2.09 18.36 0.11
N GLY A 164 2.52 18.51 -1.15
CA GLY A 164 3.29 19.65 -1.61
C GLY A 164 4.77 19.65 -1.17
N THR A 165 5.23 18.65 -0.44
CA THR A 165 6.67 18.53 -0.10
C THR A 165 7.44 17.93 -1.28
N PRO A 166 8.74 18.26 -1.45
CA PRO A 166 9.58 17.64 -2.47
C PRO A 166 9.63 16.12 -2.29
N ARG A 167 9.57 15.39 -3.40
CA ARG A 167 9.73 13.93 -3.36
C ARG A 167 11.18 13.56 -3.03
N LEU A 168 11.38 12.43 -2.38
CA LEU A 168 12.69 11.83 -2.26
C LEU A 168 13.11 11.24 -3.61
N LEU A 169 14.38 11.37 -3.92
CA LEU A 169 15.00 10.73 -5.07
C LEU A 169 15.73 9.47 -4.59
N GLY A 170 15.51 8.38 -5.28
CA GLY A 170 16.31 7.19 -5.06
C GLY A 170 17.78 7.41 -5.44
N PRO A 171 18.67 6.52 -4.98
CA PRO A 171 20.08 6.57 -5.38
C PRO A 171 20.23 6.41 -6.89
N GLY A 172 21.26 7.05 -7.43
CA GLY A 172 21.56 7.04 -8.85
C GLY A 172 22.56 5.94 -9.26
N GLN A 173 23.05 6.03 -10.51
CA GLN A 173 24.00 5.09 -11.10
C GLN A 173 25.30 4.99 -10.27
N ASP A 174 25.74 6.09 -9.66
CA ASP A 174 26.99 6.11 -8.88
C ASP A 174 26.96 5.07 -7.74
N LEU A 175 25.84 4.96 -7.02
CA LEU A 175 25.71 3.93 -5.98
C LEU A 175 25.73 2.52 -6.55
N LEU A 176 25.10 2.30 -7.71
CA LEU A 176 25.14 0.98 -8.36
C LEU A 176 26.57 0.60 -8.76
N ASP A 177 27.32 1.55 -9.30
CA ASP A 177 28.73 1.33 -9.70
C ASP A 177 29.60 0.99 -8.48
N GLU A 178 29.40 1.67 -7.35
CA GLU A 178 30.05 1.36 -6.07
C GLU A 178 29.71 -0.06 -5.58
N LEU A 179 28.43 -0.44 -5.63
CA LEU A 179 27.97 -1.77 -5.23
C LEU A 179 28.58 -2.87 -6.12
N ILE A 180 28.60 -2.66 -7.44
CA ILE A 180 29.20 -3.59 -8.41
C ILE A 180 30.71 -3.74 -8.10
N ALA A 181 31.43 -2.65 -7.93
CA ALA A 181 32.85 -2.70 -7.59
C ALA A 181 33.10 -3.46 -6.29
N GLY A 182 32.26 -3.28 -5.27
CA GLY A 182 32.34 -3.99 -4.00
C GLY A 182 32.09 -5.50 -4.15
N VAL A 183 31.13 -5.91 -4.96
CA VAL A 183 30.85 -7.32 -5.23
C VAL A 183 32.00 -7.97 -6.00
N LEU A 184 32.50 -7.31 -7.04
CA LEU A 184 33.63 -7.82 -7.83
C LEU A 184 34.90 -7.98 -7.01
N ALA A 185 35.17 -7.04 -6.08
CA ALA A 185 36.34 -7.13 -5.21
C ALA A 185 36.28 -8.30 -4.19
N GLN A 186 35.06 -8.81 -3.90
CA GLN A 186 34.85 -9.94 -2.98
C GLN A 186 34.80 -11.31 -3.71
N THR A 187 34.76 -11.31 -5.05
CA THR A 187 34.73 -12.57 -5.82
C THR A 187 36.17 -13.11 -5.91
N PRO A 188 36.48 -14.32 -5.38
CA PRO A 188 37.81 -14.89 -5.49
C PRO A 188 38.18 -15.10 -6.96
N GLU A 189 39.43 -14.81 -7.34
CA GLU A 189 39.92 -15.17 -8.66
C GLU A 189 39.74 -16.68 -8.90
N PRO A 190 39.26 -17.09 -10.09
CA PRO A 190 39.14 -18.51 -10.41
C PRO A 190 40.52 -19.16 -10.30
N THR A 191 40.65 -20.17 -9.48
CA THR A 191 41.90 -20.96 -9.34
C THR A 191 42.24 -21.55 -10.71
N PRO A 192 43.41 -21.26 -11.27
CA PRO A 192 43.81 -21.86 -12.56
C PRO A 192 43.87 -23.38 -12.43
N ALA A 193 43.28 -24.06 -13.44
CA ALA A 193 43.20 -25.50 -13.51
C ALA A 193 44.59 -26.15 -13.80
#